data_ed56dfddd3d58108f3374f45707bf3a0
#
_entry.id   ed56dfddd3d58108f3374f45707bf3a0
#
_cell.length_a   1.000
_cell.length_b   1.000
_cell.length_c   1.000
_cell.angle_alpha   90.00
_cell.angle_beta   90.00
_cell.angle_gamma   90.00
#
_symmetry.space_group_name_H-M   'P 1'
#
loop_
_entity.id
_entity.type
_entity.pdbx_description
1 polymer ?
#
loop_
_entity_poly.entity_id
_entity_poly.type
_entity_poly.pdbx_seq_one_letter_code
_entity_poly.pdbx_strand_id
1 'polypeptide(L)'
;MKNKRTILSCLIILLTGVIYFAVQAQQKNGTHRANFSGEWESKESISMGGNIVCCYNSGDRMLAKTMKIAEQANFLTIEVSSSFPGTVPVTSQEKLTFDGKASEINHGQGRGKKSTVKLSADGQTMTVNSIVHLMVPTPFDVNVLKQMVVYVTEVWKLSNDGKSISVEANAKSTVWGGERSWKTVFDKAN
;
A
#
# COMPACT_ATOMS: atom_id res chain seq x y z
N MET A 1 15.83 -17.98 60.76
CA MET A 1 16.23 -18.21 59.34
C MET A 1 15.11 -18.75 58.41
N LYS A 2 13.99 -19.24 58.92
CA LYS A 2 12.87 -19.78 58.10
C LYS A 2 12.15 -18.73 57.23
N ASN A 3 11.96 -17.49 57.74
CA ASN A 3 11.16 -16.45 57.01
C ASN A 3 11.82 -15.89 55.73
N LYS A 4 13.15 -15.89 55.61
CA LYS A 4 13.85 -15.40 54.42
C LYS A 4 13.64 -16.27 53.18
N ARG A 5 13.57 -17.62 53.39
CA ARG A 5 13.32 -18.59 52.27
C ARG A 5 11.89 -18.48 51.74
N THR A 6 10.92 -18.28 52.64
CA THR A 6 9.50 -18.11 52.24
C THR A 6 9.29 -16.82 51.46
N ILE A 7 9.89 -15.71 51.88
CA ILE A 7 9.82 -14.44 51.19
C ILE A 7 10.45 -14.52 49.77
N LEU A 8 11.62 -15.18 49.67
CA LEU A 8 12.29 -15.35 48.39
C LEU A 8 11.46 -16.20 47.40
N SER A 9 10.81 -17.28 47.88
CA SER A 9 9.94 -18.11 47.05
C SER A 9 8.71 -17.35 46.55
N CYS A 10 8.07 -16.55 47.39
CA CYS A 10 6.93 -15.69 46.99
C CYS A 10 7.33 -14.64 45.95
N LEU A 11 8.54 -14.07 46.08
CA LEU A 11 9.04 -13.08 45.14
C LEU A 11 9.29 -13.65 43.75
N ILE A 12 9.85 -14.89 43.70
CA ILE A 12 10.08 -15.58 42.42
C ILE A 12 8.77 -15.91 41.72
N ILE A 13 7.75 -16.39 42.47
CA ILE A 13 6.43 -16.70 41.90
C ILE A 13 5.75 -15.42 41.36
N LEU A 14 5.87 -14.32 42.07
CA LEU A 14 5.34 -13.02 41.59
C LEU A 14 6.04 -12.54 40.32
N LEU A 15 7.38 -12.66 40.26
CA LEU A 15 8.14 -12.26 39.07
C LEU A 15 7.81 -13.13 37.85
N THR A 16 7.69 -14.44 38.03
CA THR A 16 7.33 -15.35 36.92
C THR A 16 5.91 -15.13 36.45
N GLY A 17 4.97 -14.79 37.35
CA GLY A 17 3.60 -14.42 36.99
C GLY A 17 3.55 -13.12 36.14
N VAL A 18 4.28 -12.10 36.51
CA VAL A 18 4.33 -10.82 35.75
C VAL A 18 4.94 -11.03 34.36
N ILE A 19 6.01 -11.83 34.24
CA ILE A 19 6.62 -12.14 32.94
C ILE A 19 5.64 -12.93 32.07
N TYR A 20 4.92 -13.90 32.63
CA TYR A 20 3.93 -14.69 31.90
C TYR A 20 2.79 -13.83 31.37
N PHE A 21 2.26 -12.89 32.19
CA PHE A 21 1.23 -11.96 31.75
C PHE A 21 1.73 -10.96 30.69
N ALA A 22 2.97 -10.51 30.79
CA ALA A 22 3.57 -9.63 29.78
C ALA A 22 3.74 -10.34 28.43
N VAL A 23 4.16 -11.61 28.43
CA VAL A 23 4.27 -12.41 27.20
C VAL A 23 2.91 -12.71 26.60
N GLN A 24 1.90 -13.03 27.43
CA GLN A 24 0.53 -13.24 26.97
C GLN A 24 -0.10 -11.95 26.40
N ALA A 25 0.20 -10.80 26.99
CA ALA A 25 -0.26 -9.50 26.50
C ALA A 25 0.38 -9.16 25.14
N GLN A 26 1.63 -9.51 24.92
CA GLN A 26 2.30 -9.36 23.62
C GLN A 26 1.75 -10.34 22.56
N GLN A 27 1.38 -11.55 22.94
CA GLN A 27 0.75 -12.51 22.02
C GLN A 27 -0.71 -12.15 21.68
N LYS A 28 -1.44 -11.49 22.59
CA LYS A 28 -2.82 -11.03 22.34
C LYS A 28 -2.90 -9.82 21.42
N ASN A 29 -1.81 -9.09 21.24
CA ASN A 29 -1.69 -7.99 20.29
C ASN A 29 -1.25 -8.43 18.87
N GLY A 30 -1.22 -9.72 18.59
CA GLY A 30 -1.33 -10.23 17.24
C GLY A 30 -2.74 -9.90 16.72
N THR A 31 -3.03 -8.63 16.47
CA THR A 31 -4.17 -8.23 15.64
C THR A 31 -4.10 -9.13 14.43
N HIS A 32 -5.19 -9.83 14.16
CA HIS A 32 -5.37 -10.62 12.94
C HIS A 32 -5.30 -9.62 11.78
N ARG A 33 -4.08 -9.31 11.38
CA ARG A 33 -3.82 -8.39 10.28
C ARG A 33 -4.35 -9.07 9.03
N ALA A 34 -5.18 -8.36 8.32
CA ALA A 34 -5.69 -8.83 7.06
C ALA A 34 -4.52 -9.17 6.13
N ASN A 35 -4.58 -10.32 5.51
CA ASN A 35 -3.55 -10.78 4.59
C ASN A 35 -3.94 -10.40 3.16
N PHE A 36 -3.29 -9.37 2.63
CA PHE A 36 -3.48 -8.92 1.26
C PHE A 36 -2.80 -9.82 0.22
N SER A 37 -2.03 -10.85 0.63
CA SER A 37 -1.32 -11.71 -0.31
C SER A 37 -2.25 -12.46 -1.22
N GLY A 38 -1.83 -12.61 -2.46
CA GLY A 38 -2.55 -13.35 -3.48
C GLY A 38 -2.35 -12.77 -4.88
N GLU A 39 -2.99 -13.42 -5.81
CA GLU A 39 -3.15 -12.92 -7.16
C GLU A 39 -4.57 -12.35 -7.29
N TRP A 40 -4.67 -11.19 -7.90
CA TRP A 40 -5.88 -10.39 -7.96
C TRP A 40 -6.15 -9.96 -9.38
N GLU A 41 -7.40 -10.02 -9.81
CA GLU A 41 -7.84 -9.68 -11.16
C GLU A 41 -8.89 -8.58 -11.10
N SER A 42 -8.70 -7.50 -11.88
CA SER A 42 -9.65 -6.40 -11.95
C SER A 42 -10.93 -6.82 -12.65
N LYS A 43 -12.07 -6.53 -12.05
CA LYS A 43 -13.41 -6.73 -12.64
C LYS A 43 -13.74 -5.70 -13.70
N GLU A 44 -13.13 -4.55 -13.65
CA GLU A 44 -13.52 -3.40 -14.47
C GLU A 44 -12.46 -3.12 -15.53
N SER A 45 -12.92 -2.94 -16.78
CA SER A 45 -12.12 -2.23 -17.77
C SER A 45 -12.20 -0.75 -17.42
N ILE A 46 -11.14 -0.18 -16.86
CA ILE A 46 -11.06 1.26 -16.63
C ILE A 46 -11.03 1.93 -18.00
N SER A 47 -12.14 2.54 -18.38
CA SER A 47 -12.17 3.38 -19.57
C SER A 47 -11.33 4.63 -19.28
N MET A 48 -10.26 4.80 -20.00
CA MET A 48 -9.40 5.99 -19.98
C MET A 48 -10.14 7.19 -20.59
N GLY A 49 -11.18 7.67 -19.94
CA GLY A 49 -11.88 8.90 -20.32
C GLY A 49 -11.11 10.11 -19.85
N GLY A 50 -10.38 10.79 -20.73
CA GLY A 50 -9.81 12.13 -20.56
C GLY A 50 -8.91 12.35 -19.34
N ASN A 51 -7.85 13.11 -19.47
CA ASN A 51 -6.93 13.67 -18.44
C ASN A 51 -6.82 12.91 -17.13
N ILE A 52 -6.29 11.72 -17.19
CA ILE A 52 -6.12 10.86 -16.03
C ILE A 52 -4.81 11.24 -15.35
N VAL A 53 -4.93 11.83 -14.18
CA VAL A 53 -3.78 12.31 -13.41
C VAL A 53 -3.07 11.20 -12.63
N CYS A 54 -3.59 9.98 -12.52
CA CYS A 54 -2.96 8.87 -11.77
C CYS A 54 -2.29 7.80 -12.62
N CYS A 55 -2.44 7.86 -13.93
CA CYS A 55 -1.95 6.82 -14.85
C CYS A 55 -0.67 7.26 -15.56
N TYR A 56 0.33 7.61 -14.80
CA TYR A 56 1.55 8.20 -15.33
C TYR A 56 2.59 7.23 -15.77
N ASN A 57 2.51 6.05 -15.24
CA ASN A 57 3.40 4.98 -15.57
C ASN A 57 2.58 3.72 -15.80
N SER A 58 3.06 2.92 -16.71
CA SER A 58 2.61 1.57 -17.00
C SER A 58 2.48 0.64 -15.79
N GLY A 59 2.75 1.10 -14.58
CA GLY A 59 2.64 0.38 -13.33
C GLY A 59 1.64 0.95 -12.35
N ASP A 60 0.74 1.82 -12.80
CA ASP A 60 -0.32 2.34 -11.93
C ASP A 60 -1.32 1.23 -11.57
N ARG A 61 -1.51 1.01 -10.29
CA ARG A 61 -2.41 -0.01 -9.75
C ARG A 61 -3.86 0.16 -10.18
N MET A 62 -4.28 1.39 -10.45
CA MET A 62 -5.65 1.69 -10.88
C MET A 62 -5.95 1.20 -12.30
N LEU A 63 -4.91 0.98 -13.11
CA LEU A 63 -5.03 0.43 -14.47
C LEU A 63 -4.59 -1.04 -14.54
N ALA A 64 -4.19 -1.63 -13.43
CA ALA A 64 -3.73 -3.00 -13.41
C ALA A 64 -4.89 -3.92 -13.81
N LYS A 65 -4.66 -4.77 -14.80
CA LYS A 65 -5.54 -5.88 -15.11
C LYS A 65 -5.36 -7.00 -14.08
N THR A 66 -4.11 -7.27 -13.72
CA THR A 66 -3.75 -8.25 -12.71
C THR A 66 -2.77 -7.63 -11.72
N MET A 67 -2.86 -8.07 -10.48
CA MET A 67 -2.01 -7.62 -9.39
C MET A 67 -1.62 -8.82 -8.55
N LYS A 68 -0.32 -8.96 -8.28
CA LYS A 68 0.22 -9.97 -7.38
C LYS A 68 0.78 -9.30 -6.16
N ILE A 69 0.28 -9.68 -4.99
CA ILE A 69 0.73 -9.15 -3.70
C ILE A 69 1.39 -10.27 -2.91
N ALA A 70 2.61 -10.00 -2.43
CA ALA A 70 3.31 -10.84 -1.46
C ALA A 70 3.55 -10.01 -0.20
N GLU A 71 2.91 -10.42 0.89
CA GLU A 71 3.02 -9.75 2.18
C GLU A 71 4.02 -10.47 3.09
N GLN A 72 4.86 -9.68 3.76
CA GLN A 72 5.81 -10.11 4.77
C GLN A 72 5.55 -9.33 6.07
N ALA A 73 6.25 -9.70 7.15
CA ALA A 73 6.02 -9.10 8.47
C ALA A 73 6.06 -7.56 8.46
N ASN A 74 6.99 -6.95 7.72
CA ASN A 74 7.28 -5.52 7.77
C ASN A 74 7.01 -4.78 6.45
N PHE A 75 6.64 -5.49 5.38
CA PHE A 75 6.37 -4.87 4.08
C PHE A 75 5.49 -5.78 3.22
N LEU A 76 4.96 -5.21 2.16
CA LEU A 76 4.39 -5.96 1.06
C LEU A 76 5.06 -5.56 -0.26
N THR A 77 5.10 -6.49 -1.19
CA THR A 77 5.50 -6.26 -2.57
C THR A 77 4.26 -6.34 -3.44
N ILE A 78 4.07 -5.37 -4.31
CA ILE A 78 2.98 -5.35 -5.27
C ILE A 78 3.61 -5.42 -6.65
N GLU A 79 3.26 -6.43 -7.41
CA GLU A 79 3.56 -6.53 -8.82
C GLU A 79 2.26 -6.32 -9.60
N VAL A 80 2.25 -5.35 -10.50
CA VAL A 80 1.10 -5.05 -11.34
C VAL A 80 1.45 -5.29 -12.80
N SER A 81 0.51 -5.90 -13.52
CA SER A 81 0.57 -6.01 -14.97
C SER A 81 -0.56 -5.20 -15.57
N SER A 82 -0.21 -4.25 -16.42
CA SER A 82 -1.15 -3.43 -17.16
C SER A 82 -0.96 -3.68 -18.66
N SER A 83 -2.06 -3.83 -19.36
CA SER A 83 -2.05 -3.92 -20.82
C SER A 83 -3.04 -2.92 -21.39
N PHE A 84 -2.55 -2.01 -22.20
CA PHE A 84 -3.41 -1.19 -23.04
C PHE A 84 -3.71 -1.92 -24.35
N PRO A 85 -4.91 -1.77 -24.93
CA PRO A 85 -5.20 -2.36 -26.22
C PRO A 85 -4.13 -1.96 -27.26
N GLY A 86 -3.52 -2.98 -27.90
CA GLY A 86 -2.49 -2.76 -28.92
C GLY A 86 -1.07 -2.49 -28.39
N THR A 87 -0.82 -2.59 -27.08
CA THR A 87 0.51 -2.44 -26.51
C THR A 87 1.03 -3.72 -25.86
N VAL A 88 2.34 -3.80 -25.72
CA VAL A 88 2.98 -4.88 -24.94
C VAL A 88 2.63 -4.68 -23.45
N PRO A 89 2.21 -5.74 -22.74
CA PRO A 89 1.99 -5.64 -21.29
C PRO A 89 3.24 -5.14 -20.57
N VAL A 90 3.05 -4.21 -19.66
CA VAL A 90 4.13 -3.68 -18.83
C VAL A 90 3.91 -4.13 -17.40
N THR A 91 4.94 -4.74 -16.82
CA THR A 91 4.95 -5.15 -15.42
C THR A 91 5.79 -4.18 -14.62
N SER A 92 5.25 -3.73 -13.50
CA SER A 92 6.00 -2.94 -12.52
C SER A 92 5.88 -3.55 -11.13
N GLN A 93 6.90 -3.34 -10.32
CA GLN A 93 6.96 -3.83 -8.96
C GLN A 93 7.19 -2.66 -7.99
N GLU A 94 6.47 -2.67 -6.89
CA GLU A 94 6.61 -1.68 -5.81
C GLU A 94 6.68 -2.40 -4.46
N LYS A 95 7.57 -1.91 -3.59
CA LYS A 95 7.68 -2.36 -2.20
C LYS A 95 7.13 -1.29 -1.29
N LEU A 96 6.18 -1.64 -0.43
CA LEU A 96 5.56 -0.76 0.57
C LEU A 96 5.89 -1.26 1.97
N THR A 97 6.52 -0.42 2.78
CA THR A 97 6.93 -0.78 4.15
C THR A 97 5.92 -0.32 5.19
N PHE A 98 5.76 -1.08 6.27
CA PHE A 98 4.81 -0.81 7.36
C PHE A 98 5.46 -0.17 8.58
N ASP A 99 6.75 0.14 8.51
CA ASP A 99 7.52 0.75 9.59
C ASP A 99 7.35 2.29 9.68
N GLY A 100 6.42 2.83 8.91
CA GLY A 100 6.15 4.27 8.80
C GLY A 100 7.18 5.04 7.98
N LYS A 101 8.22 4.38 7.47
CA LYS A 101 9.17 4.99 6.56
C LYS A 101 8.62 5.07 5.14
N ALA A 102 9.12 6.02 4.39
CA ALA A 102 8.76 6.15 3.00
C ALA A 102 9.50 5.10 2.15
N SER A 103 8.75 4.41 1.29
CA SER A 103 9.30 3.65 0.17
C SER A 103 9.51 4.60 -1.00
N GLU A 104 10.61 4.48 -1.72
CA GLU A 104 10.97 5.40 -2.81
C GLU A 104 11.37 4.63 -4.06
N ILE A 105 10.83 5.07 -5.19
CA ILE A 105 11.17 4.59 -6.53
C ILE A 105 11.68 5.80 -7.31
N ASN A 106 12.90 5.70 -7.83
CA ASN A 106 13.50 6.74 -8.66
C ASN A 106 13.67 6.24 -10.09
N HIS A 107 13.02 6.91 -11.03
CA HIS A 107 13.11 6.59 -12.46
C HIS A 107 14.10 7.50 -13.21
N GLY A 108 14.85 8.33 -12.50
CA GLY A 108 15.76 9.32 -13.10
C GLY A 108 15.02 10.51 -13.74
N GLN A 109 15.79 11.49 -14.19
CA GLN A 109 15.27 12.67 -14.91
C GLN A 109 14.14 13.41 -14.20
N GLY A 110 14.18 13.51 -12.87
CA GLY A 110 13.15 14.17 -12.07
C GLY A 110 11.81 13.41 -11.96
N ARG A 111 11.79 12.14 -12.34
CA ARG A 111 10.64 11.24 -12.20
C ARG A 111 10.84 10.29 -11.03
N GLY A 112 9.80 10.05 -10.28
CA GLY A 112 9.86 9.11 -9.16
C GLY A 112 8.59 9.11 -8.33
N LYS A 113 8.54 8.22 -7.36
CA LYS A 113 7.42 8.05 -6.45
C LYS A 113 7.94 7.82 -5.04
N LYS A 114 7.37 8.50 -4.08
CA LYS A 114 7.62 8.30 -2.65
C LYS A 114 6.30 7.98 -1.96
N SER A 115 6.23 6.82 -1.29
CA SER A 115 5.00 6.31 -0.70
C SER A 115 5.18 6.04 0.79
N THR A 116 4.16 6.34 1.58
CA THR A 116 4.04 5.95 2.99
C THR A 116 2.78 5.14 3.20
N VAL A 117 2.82 4.19 4.13
CA VAL A 117 1.72 3.28 4.40
C VAL A 117 1.26 3.39 5.83
N LYS A 118 -0.07 3.37 6.01
CA LYS A 118 -0.72 3.28 7.31
C LYS A 118 -1.76 2.18 7.28
N LEU A 119 -1.72 1.27 8.24
CA LEU A 119 -2.75 0.26 8.46
C LEU A 119 -3.75 0.73 9.50
N SER A 120 -5.02 0.35 9.34
CA SER A 120 -6.03 0.47 10.37
C SER A 120 -5.74 -0.46 11.55
N ALA A 121 -6.36 -0.20 12.70
CA ALA A 121 -6.14 -0.99 13.90
C ALA A 121 -6.55 -2.48 13.73
N ASP A 122 -7.56 -2.76 12.91
CA ASP A 122 -8.03 -4.10 12.55
C ASP A 122 -7.21 -4.75 11.42
N GLY A 123 -6.29 -3.99 10.80
CA GLY A 123 -5.48 -4.44 9.69
C GLY A 123 -6.24 -4.62 8.37
N GLN A 124 -7.55 -4.37 8.31
CA GLN A 124 -8.35 -4.60 7.09
C GLN A 124 -8.28 -3.44 6.09
N THR A 125 -7.85 -2.28 6.54
CA THR A 125 -7.72 -1.11 5.69
C THR A 125 -6.27 -0.64 5.66
N MET A 126 -5.75 -0.47 4.47
CA MET A 126 -4.43 0.10 4.22
C MET A 126 -4.58 1.43 3.48
N THR A 127 -3.99 2.48 4.01
CA THR A 127 -3.91 3.78 3.34
C THR A 127 -2.49 3.99 2.84
N VAL A 128 -2.35 4.25 1.54
CA VAL A 128 -1.08 4.56 0.88
C VAL A 128 -1.13 6.02 0.43
N ASN A 129 -0.24 6.84 0.98
CA ASN A 129 -0.06 8.22 0.53
C ASN A 129 1.21 8.30 -0.31
N SER A 130 1.10 8.81 -1.52
CA SER A 130 2.20 8.91 -2.47
C SER A 130 2.40 10.33 -2.97
N ILE A 131 3.66 10.70 -3.16
CA ILE A 131 4.06 11.90 -3.91
C ILE A 131 4.73 11.39 -5.19
N VAL A 132 4.14 11.74 -6.33
CA VAL A 132 4.61 11.31 -7.65
C VAL A 132 5.18 12.51 -8.39
N HIS A 133 6.41 12.39 -8.84
CA HIS A 133 7.12 13.38 -9.65
C HIS A 133 7.12 12.92 -11.12
N LEU A 134 6.63 13.78 -12.00
CA LEU A 134 6.49 13.51 -13.42
C LEU A 134 7.11 14.62 -14.23
N MET A 135 7.55 14.28 -15.43
CA MET A 135 7.92 15.24 -16.46
C MET A 135 6.85 15.20 -17.54
N VAL A 136 6.12 16.29 -17.70
CA VAL A 136 5.00 16.41 -18.65
C VAL A 136 5.27 17.50 -19.66
N PRO A 137 4.84 17.34 -20.92
CA PRO A 137 4.92 18.40 -21.92
C PRO A 137 4.17 19.65 -21.47
N THR A 138 4.68 20.82 -21.82
CA THR A 138 3.93 22.03 -21.60
C THR A 138 2.80 22.15 -22.64
N PRO A 139 1.70 22.87 -22.33
CA PRO A 139 0.58 23.06 -23.28
C PRO A 139 0.97 23.80 -24.55
N PHE A 140 2.07 24.56 -24.49
CA PHE A 140 2.50 25.43 -25.59
C PHE A 140 3.61 24.84 -26.45
N ASP A 141 4.39 23.91 -25.89
CA ASP A 141 5.49 23.23 -26.60
C ASP A 141 5.67 21.81 -26.02
N VAL A 142 5.39 20.83 -26.85
CA VAL A 142 5.52 19.41 -26.47
C VAL A 142 6.97 18.96 -26.24
N ASN A 143 7.96 19.70 -26.76
CA ASN A 143 9.38 19.43 -26.56
C ASN A 143 9.91 19.99 -25.23
N VAL A 144 9.15 20.90 -24.61
CA VAL A 144 9.49 21.48 -23.32
C VAL A 144 8.78 20.71 -22.21
N LEU A 145 9.56 19.97 -21.41
CA LEU A 145 9.04 19.22 -20.27
C LEU A 145 9.06 20.07 -19.01
N LYS A 146 7.95 20.04 -18.27
CA LYS A 146 7.82 20.66 -16.95
C LYS A 146 7.60 19.60 -15.88
N GLN A 147 8.22 19.80 -14.73
CA GLN A 147 7.96 18.93 -13.59
C GLN A 147 6.54 19.18 -13.06
N MET A 148 5.82 18.08 -12.86
CA MET A 148 4.52 18.05 -12.20
C MET A 148 4.60 17.18 -10.97
N VAL A 149 4.02 17.64 -9.86
CA VAL A 149 3.90 16.85 -8.63
C VAL A 149 2.44 16.48 -8.45
N VAL A 150 2.21 15.21 -8.16
CA VAL A 150 0.88 14.68 -7.89
C VAL A 150 0.87 14.02 -6.52
N TYR A 151 -0.07 14.43 -5.69
CA TYR A 151 -0.35 13.81 -4.40
C TYR A 151 -1.45 12.80 -4.58
N VAL A 152 -1.19 11.55 -4.23
CA VAL A 152 -2.13 10.44 -4.37
C VAL A 152 -2.38 9.81 -3.02
N THR A 153 -3.64 9.63 -2.67
CA THR A 153 -4.06 8.81 -1.53
C THR A 153 -4.85 7.62 -2.05
N GLU A 154 -4.41 6.43 -1.73
CA GLU A 154 -5.13 5.18 -2.02
C GLU A 154 -5.63 4.58 -0.70
N VAL A 155 -6.88 4.17 -0.68
CA VAL A 155 -7.49 3.43 0.43
C VAL A 155 -7.84 2.04 -0.06
N TRP A 156 -7.16 1.05 0.48
CA TRP A 156 -7.31 -0.36 0.16
C TRP A 156 -8.13 -1.03 1.23
N LYS A 157 -9.17 -1.74 0.85
CA LYS A 157 -10.01 -2.50 1.78
C LYS A 157 -10.11 -3.94 1.32
N LEU A 158 -9.69 -4.87 2.17
CA LEU A 158 -9.94 -6.28 1.98
C LEU A 158 -11.35 -6.60 2.44
N SER A 159 -12.11 -7.37 1.66
CA SER A 159 -13.42 -7.87 2.05
C SER A 159 -13.30 -8.84 3.24
N ASN A 160 -14.36 -8.97 4.02
CA ASN A 160 -14.38 -9.84 5.21
C ASN A 160 -14.14 -11.31 4.88
N ASP A 161 -14.50 -11.75 3.69
CA ASP A 161 -14.26 -13.11 3.21
C ASP A 161 -12.88 -13.29 2.54
N GLY A 162 -12.09 -12.22 2.45
CA GLY A 162 -10.76 -12.23 1.84
C GLY A 162 -10.73 -12.47 0.32
N LYS A 163 -11.88 -12.34 -0.34
CA LYS A 163 -12.01 -12.66 -1.78
C LYS A 163 -11.94 -11.45 -2.71
N SER A 164 -12.05 -10.24 -2.18
CA SER A 164 -11.92 -9.03 -2.99
C SER A 164 -11.15 -7.92 -2.27
N ILE A 165 -10.50 -7.08 -3.06
CA ILE A 165 -9.85 -5.84 -2.60
C ILE A 165 -10.51 -4.70 -3.35
N SER A 166 -11.04 -3.70 -2.63
CA SER A 166 -11.39 -2.42 -3.22
C SER A 166 -10.27 -1.42 -3.00
N VAL A 167 -9.91 -0.70 -4.06
CA VAL A 167 -8.93 0.40 -4.01
C VAL A 167 -9.64 1.66 -4.46
N GLU A 168 -9.74 2.64 -3.55
CA GLU A 168 -10.20 3.98 -3.86
C GLU A 168 -8.98 4.90 -3.88
N ALA A 169 -8.76 5.60 -5.00
CA ALA A 169 -7.67 6.53 -5.14
C ALA A 169 -8.19 7.95 -5.36
N ASN A 170 -7.52 8.89 -4.71
CA ASN A 170 -7.72 10.31 -4.90
C ASN A 170 -6.38 10.94 -5.28
N ALA A 171 -6.36 11.74 -6.35
CA ALA A 171 -5.16 12.39 -6.84
C ALA A 171 -5.38 13.88 -7.06
N LYS A 172 -4.37 14.67 -6.63
CA LYS A 172 -4.34 16.13 -6.78
C LYS A 172 -3.03 16.57 -7.42
N SER A 173 -3.13 17.27 -8.55
CA SER A 173 -1.98 17.79 -9.28
C SER A 173 -1.68 19.24 -8.91
N THR A 174 -0.38 19.61 -8.94
CA THR A 174 0.05 20.99 -8.72
C THR A 174 -0.06 21.88 -9.96
N VAL A 175 -0.14 21.27 -11.15
CA VAL A 175 -0.05 22.03 -12.42
C VAL A 175 -1.42 22.26 -13.06
N TRP A 176 -2.32 21.29 -12.99
CA TRP A 176 -3.57 21.34 -13.74
C TRP A 176 -4.81 21.44 -12.86
N GLY A 177 -4.65 21.87 -11.65
CA GLY A 177 -5.72 22.15 -10.69
C GLY A 177 -6.90 21.18 -10.81
N GLY A 178 -7.19 20.48 -9.76
CA GLY A 178 -8.30 19.56 -9.72
C GLY A 178 -7.93 18.29 -8.95
N GLU A 179 -8.94 17.77 -8.36
CA GLU A 179 -8.92 16.54 -7.60
C GLU A 179 -9.73 15.50 -8.38
N ARG A 180 -9.20 14.28 -8.47
CA ARG A 180 -9.88 13.19 -9.15
C ARG A 180 -9.88 11.96 -8.28
N SER A 181 -10.99 11.24 -8.31
CA SER A 181 -11.17 10.02 -7.54
C SER A 181 -11.55 8.86 -8.45
N TRP A 182 -11.03 7.69 -8.13
CA TRP A 182 -11.34 6.44 -8.81
C TRP A 182 -11.56 5.34 -7.80
N LYS A 183 -12.30 4.34 -8.22
CA LYS A 183 -12.46 3.11 -7.48
C LYS A 183 -12.28 1.93 -8.41
N THR A 184 -11.48 0.97 -7.98
CA THR A 184 -11.29 -0.30 -8.67
C THR A 184 -11.51 -1.44 -7.69
N VAL A 185 -12.14 -2.51 -8.15
CA VAL A 185 -12.33 -3.73 -7.38
C VAL A 185 -11.57 -4.85 -8.05
N PHE A 186 -10.80 -5.57 -7.25
CA PHE A 186 -10.06 -6.76 -7.67
C PHE A 186 -10.65 -7.97 -6.95
N ASP A 187 -10.90 -9.03 -7.68
CA ASP A 187 -11.23 -10.33 -7.12
C ASP A 187 -9.97 -11.20 -7.02
N LYS A 188 -9.96 -12.07 -6.04
CA LYS A 188 -8.89 -13.05 -5.89
C LYS A 188 -8.95 -14.03 -7.05
N ALA A 189 -7.83 -14.19 -7.76
CA ALA A 189 -7.71 -15.22 -8.79
C ALA A 189 -7.74 -16.60 -8.12
N ASN A 190 -8.45 -17.54 -8.75
CA ASN A 190 -8.58 -18.92 -8.27
C ASN A 190 -7.32 -19.74 -8.56
#